data_462aa5089ea6f3d2414641d4bd3ec46a
#
_entry.id   462aa5089ea6f3d2414641d4bd3ec46a
#
_cell.length_a   1.000
_cell.length_b   1.000
_cell.length_c   1.000
_cell.angle_alpha   90.00
_cell.angle_beta   90.00
_cell.angle_gamma   90.00
#
_symmetry.space_group_name_H-M   'P 1'
#
loop_
_entity.id
_entity.type
_entity.pdbx_description
1 polymer ?
#
loop_
_entity_poly.entity_id
_entity_poly.type
_entity_poly.pdbx_seq_one_letter_code
_entity_poly.pdbx_strand_id
1 'polypeptide(L)'
;LFRSLCAYMLGQAGVDYVLAEADTVCSGITKNTTAKITSQHGLIYHKLIRQFGTEKAALYLRSNQEALEKYVQLCEGIDCDFEKKDAYVYSRDSKQELLDELDALQKLNSPAELAEELPLPFPTAGAVRFPDQAQFHPLKFVRAIAGDLNIYEHTRVRELAGCEARTDTGIIRAEKIIVATHFPFINKHGSYFL
;
A
#
# COMPACT_ATOMS: atom_id res chain seq x y z
N LEU A 1 8.21 0.25 -3.87
CA LEU A 1 7.34 1.41 -3.71
C LEU A 1 7.38 1.96 -2.29
N PHE A 2 7.00 1.19 -1.25
CA PHE A 2 6.95 1.66 0.15
C PHE A 2 8.29 2.25 0.64
N ARG A 3 9.40 1.54 0.44
CA ARG A 3 10.75 1.99 0.83
C ARG A 3 11.15 3.31 0.17
N SER A 4 10.99 3.39 -1.15
CA SER A 4 11.33 4.59 -1.92
C SER A 4 10.49 5.79 -1.50
N LEU A 5 9.18 5.58 -1.25
CA LEU A 5 8.30 6.63 -0.77
C LEU A 5 8.68 7.10 0.65
N CYS A 6 9.03 6.17 1.54
CA CYS A 6 9.51 6.52 2.88
C CYS A 6 10.80 7.38 2.81
N ALA A 7 11.77 6.97 1.99
CA ALA A 7 13.00 7.72 1.77
C ALA A 7 12.73 9.11 1.16
N TYR A 8 11.83 9.19 0.17
CA TYR A 8 11.41 10.45 -0.41
C TYR A 8 10.82 11.41 0.65
N MET A 9 9.92 10.91 1.49
CA MET A 9 9.30 11.72 2.55
C MET A 9 10.33 12.16 3.62
N LEU A 10 11.30 11.32 3.96
CA LEU A 10 12.40 11.70 4.85
C LEU A 10 13.27 12.81 4.24
N GLY A 11 13.61 12.69 2.95
CA GLY A 11 14.34 13.74 2.22
C GLY A 11 13.58 15.06 2.20
N GLN A 12 12.27 15.04 1.91
CA GLN A 12 11.41 16.24 1.95
C GLN A 12 11.36 16.88 3.34
N ALA A 13 11.49 16.08 4.39
CA ALA A 13 11.54 16.56 5.78
C ALA A 13 12.94 17.02 6.22
N GLY A 14 13.93 17.01 5.33
CA GLY A 14 15.32 17.39 5.64
C GLY A 14 16.06 16.41 6.55
N VAL A 15 15.57 15.17 6.65
CA VAL A 15 16.21 14.12 7.44
C VAL A 15 17.32 13.48 6.61
N ASP A 16 18.53 13.40 7.17
CA ASP A 16 19.62 12.65 6.56
C ASP A 16 19.35 11.15 6.64
N TYR A 17 19.46 10.44 5.54
CA TYR A 17 19.16 9.01 5.45
C TYR A 17 19.97 8.30 4.37
N VAL A 18 20.01 7.00 4.49
CA VAL A 18 20.49 6.06 3.47
C VAL A 18 19.43 4.99 3.24
N LEU A 19 19.14 4.67 1.98
CA LEU A 19 18.30 3.54 1.60
C LEU A 19 19.19 2.41 1.06
N ALA A 20 19.25 1.29 1.76
CA ALA A 20 19.89 0.07 1.27
C ALA A 20 18.88 -0.83 0.56
N GLU A 21 19.11 -1.15 -0.69
CA GLU A 21 18.32 -2.07 -1.52
C GLU A 21 19.18 -3.28 -1.90
N ALA A 22 18.64 -4.47 -1.65
CA ALA A 22 19.39 -5.72 -1.89
C ALA A 22 19.64 -6.03 -3.37
N ASP A 23 18.78 -5.53 -4.24
CA ASP A 23 18.82 -5.68 -5.69
C ASP A 23 18.76 -4.29 -6.34
N THR A 24 18.00 -4.09 -7.39
CA THR A 24 17.72 -2.77 -7.98
C THR A 24 16.35 -2.25 -7.53
N VAL A 25 16.18 -0.93 -7.56
CA VAL A 25 14.90 -0.31 -7.25
C VAL A 25 13.80 -0.88 -8.13
N CYS A 26 12.69 -1.27 -7.52
CA CYS A 26 11.54 -1.86 -8.19
C CYS A 26 11.74 -3.23 -8.85
N SER A 27 12.85 -3.91 -8.64
CA SER A 27 13.09 -5.25 -9.21
C SER A 27 12.09 -6.32 -8.74
N GLY A 28 11.50 -6.13 -7.54
CA GLY A 28 10.55 -7.06 -6.93
C GLY A 28 9.08 -6.81 -7.30
N ILE A 29 8.21 -6.86 -6.30
CA ILE A 29 6.74 -6.84 -6.44
C ILE A 29 6.22 -5.55 -7.09
N THR A 30 6.90 -4.42 -6.92
CA THR A 30 6.43 -3.11 -7.44
C THR A 30 6.19 -3.12 -8.94
N LYS A 31 7.01 -3.83 -9.72
CA LYS A 31 6.84 -3.93 -11.18
C LYS A 31 5.68 -4.83 -11.60
N ASN A 32 5.18 -5.68 -10.69
CA ASN A 32 4.16 -6.68 -10.96
C ASN A 32 2.83 -6.36 -10.25
N THR A 33 2.67 -5.17 -9.70
CA THR A 33 1.42 -4.76 -9.05
C THR A 33 0.38 -4.30 -10.06
N THR A 34 -0.90 -4.45 -9.72
CA THR A 34 -2.02 -3.89 -10.49
C THR A 34 -2.22 -2.38 -10.28
N ALA A 35 -1.41 -1.79 -9.42
CA ALA A 35 -1.29 -0.33 -9.23
C ALA A 35 -2.58 0.41 -8.86
N LYS A 36 -3.48 -0.23 -8.16
CA LYS A 36 -4.65 0.41 -7.58
C LYS A 36 -4.26 1.22 -6.35
N ILE A 37 -4.82 2.40 -6.24
CA ILE A 37 -4.78 3.24 -5.04
C ILE A 37 -6.20 3.28 -4.51
N THR A 38 -6.49 2.54 -3.46
CA THR A 38 -7.86 2.33 -2.99
C THR A 38 -7.91 2.13 -1.48
N SER A 39 -8.99 2.62 -0.87
CA SER A 39 -9.35 2.28 0.51
C SER A 39 -10.12 0.96 0.61
N GLN A 40 -10.36 0.30 -0.52
CA GLN A 40 -11.05 -0.98 -0.61
C GLN A 40 -10.06 -2.14 -0.75
N HIS A 41 -10.08 -3.07 0.18
CA HIS A 41 -9.22 -4.26 0.19
C HIS A 41 -10.04 -5.55 0.30
N GLY A 42 -10.96 -5.76 -0.65
CA GLY A 42 -11.94 -6.83 -0.60
C GLY A 42 -13.14 -6.49 0.32
N LEU A 43 -13.93 -7.49 0.68
CA LEU A 43 -15.08 -7.33 1.59
C LEU A 43 -14.60 -7.50 3.05
N ILE A 44 -13.96 -6.47 3.60
CA ILE A 44 -13.27 -6.56 4.90
C ILE A 44 -13.92 -5.74 6.01
N TYR A 45 -14.68 -4.70 5.70
CA TYR A 45 -15.19 -3.76 6.72
C TYR A 45 -16.21 -4.42 7.65
N HIS A 46 -17.07 -5.30 7.12
CA HIS A 46 -17.94 -6.12 7.95
C HIS A 46 -17.13 -6.96 8.95
N LYS A 47 -16.05 -7.61 8.50
CA LYS A 47 -15.17 -8.40 9.36
C LYS A 47 -14.43 -7.54 10.38
N LEU A 48 -13.94 -6.37 9.98
CA LEU A 48 -13.25 -5.44 10.88
C LEU A 48 -14.15 -4.96 12.00
N ILE A 49 -15.41 -4.59 11.69
CA ILE A 49 -16.38 -4.20 12.71
C ILE A 49 -16.64 -5.35 13.68
N ARG A 50 -16.83 -6.57 13.17
CA ARG A 50 -17.07 -7.75 14.03
C ARG A 50 -15.90 -8.09 14.94
N GLN A 51 -14.67 -7.96 14.47
CA GLN A 51 -13.47 -8.37 15.21
C GLN A 51 -12.93 -7.29 16.13
N PHE A 52 -13.01 -6.02 15.71
CA PHE A 52 -12.30 -4.93 16.37
C PHE A 52 -13.21 -3.78 16.79
N GLY A 53 -14.49 -3.81 16.43
CA GLY A 53 -15.47 -2.76 16.69
C GLY A 53 -15.44 -1.64 15.65
N THR A 54 -16.51 -0.82 15.67
CA THR A 54 -16.74 0.25 14.68
C THR A 54 -15.64 1.31 14.71
N GLU A 55 -15.16 1.67 15.89
CA GLU A 55 -14.14 2.72 16.04
C GLU A 55 -12.82 2.37 15.32
N LYS A 56 -12.31 1.14 15.52
CA LYS A 56 -11.08 0.68 14.85
C LYS A 56 -11.27 0.49 13.35
N ALA A 57 -12.45 0.02 12.93
CA ALA A 57 -12.79 -0.08 11.51
C ALA A 57 -12.86 1.31 10.84
N ALA A 58 -13.43 2.32 11.52
CA ALA A 58 -13.44 3.70 11.06
C ALA A 58 -12.03 4.30 10.95
N LEU A 59 -11.18 4.01 11.93
CA LEU A 59 -9.77 4.44 11.88
C LEU A 59 -9.04 3.82 10.68
N TYR A 60 -9.25 2.53 10.41
CA TYR A 60 -8.69 1.87 9.24
C TYR A 60 -9.15 2.50 7.92
N LEU A 61 -10.47 2.72 7.76
CA LEU A 61 -11.02 3.37 6.57
C LEU A 61 -10.40 4.76 6.36
N ARG A 62 -10.41 5.60 7.41
CA ARG A 62 -9.87 6.95 7.37
C ARG A 62 -8.39 6.96 7.00
N SER A 63 -7.57 6.11 7.62
CA SER A 63 -6.14 6.03 7.30
C SER A 63 -5.87 5.68 5.84
N ASN A 64 -6.69 4.81 5.23
CA ASN A 64 -6.57 4.49 3.82
C ASN A 64 -7.06 5.61 2.90
N GLN A 65 -8.10 6.36 3.29
CA GLN A 65 -8.55 7.54 2.55
C GLN A 65 -7.51 8.66 2.60
N GLU A 66 -6.93 8.95 3.76
CA GLU A 66 -5.83 9.91 3.91
C GLU A 66 -4.60 9.51 3.06
N ALA A 67 -4.29 8.21 3.01
CA ALA A 67 -3.22 7.69 2.15
C ALA A 67 -3.52 7.87 0.66
N LEU A 68 -4.78 7.66 0.23
CA LEU A 68 -5.22 7.90 -1.14
C LEU A 68 -5.08 9.38 -1.51
N GLU A 69 -5.56 10.29 -0.67
CA GLU A 69 -5.41 11.74 -0.85
C GLU A 69 -3.93 12.14 -0.96
N LYS A 70 -3.07 11.53 -0.12
CA LYS A 70 -1.64 11.77 -0.19
C LYS A 70 -1.03 11.30 -1.51
N TYR A 71 -1.48 10.17 -2.06
CA TYR A 71 -1.04 9.74 -3.40
C TYR A 71 -1.51 10.69 -4.50
N VAL A 72 -2.73 11.21 -4.43
CA VAL A 72 -3.20 12.26 -5.37
C VAL A 72 -2.23 13.43 -5.38
N GLN A 73 -1.91 13.98 -4.19
CA GLN A 73 -0.96 15.09 -4.04
C GLN A 73 0.44 14.74 -4.57
N LEU A 74 0.95 13.55 -4.28
CA LEU A 74 2.28 13.12 -4.72
C LEU A 74 2.37 12.89 -6.23
N CYS A 75 1.27 12.54 -6.87
CA CYS A 75 1.21 12.35 -8.32
C CYS A 75 1.02 13.67 -9.09
N GLU A 76 0.68 14.77 -8.41
CA GLU A 76 0.60 16.09 -9.03
C GLU A 76 1.96 16.48 -9.64
N GLY A 77 1.96 16.79 -10.93
CA GLY A 77 3.18 17.16 -11.66
C GLY A 77 4.09 15.99 -12.07
N ILE A 78 3.74 14.75 -11.75
CA ILE A 78 4.45 13.54 -12.18
C ILE A 78 3.69 12.88 -13.33
N ASP A 79 4.34 12.68 -14.48
CA ASP A 79 3.79 11.86 -15.57
C ASP A 79 3.87 10.36 -15.22
N CYS A 80 2.89 9.90 -14.45
CA CYS A 80 2.80 8.52 -13.98
C CYS A 80 1.47 7.84 -14.34
N ASP A 81 0.79 8.31 -15.40
CA ASP A 81 -0.51 7.79 -15.85
C ASP A 81 -1.53 7.75 -14.69
N PHE A 82 -1.51 8.76 -13.82
CA PHE A 82 -2.46 8.85 -12.72
C PHE A 82 -3.87 9.12 -13.24
N GLU A 83 -4.81 8.31 -12.80
CA GLU A 83 -6.20 8.38 -13.24
C GLU A 83 -7.15 8.10 -12.08
N LYS A 84 -8.14 8.96 -11.85
CA LYS A 84 -9.24 8.66 -10.94
C LYS A 84 -10.15 7.61 -11.54
N LYS A 85 -10.45 6.58 -10.78
CA LYS A 85 -11.31 5.45 -11.17
C LYS A 85 -12.08 4.95 -9.97
N ASP A 86 -13.30 4.52 -10.19
CA ASP A 86 -14.03 3.78 -9.17
C ASP A 86 -13.45 2.38 -8.99
N ALA A 87 -13.43 1.90 -7.75
CA ALA A 87 -13.06 0.52 -7.45
C ALA A 87 -14.30 -0.31 -7.16
N TYR A 88 -14.29 -1.55 -7.63
CA TYR A 88 -15.40 -2.47 -7.45
C TYR A 88 -14.90 -3.77 -6.83
N VAL A 89 -15.63 -4.25 -5.81
CA VAL A 89 -15.49 -5.64 -5.35
C VAL A 89 -16.79 -6.35 -5.62
N TYR A 90 -16.76 -7.32 -6.53
CA TYR A 90 -17.93 -8.10 -6.91
C TYR A 90 -17.97 -9.46 -6.21
N SER A 91 -19.16 -10.02 -6.08
CA SER A 91 -19.38 -11.42 -5.77
C SER A 91 -20.09 -12.10 -6.93
N ARG A 92 -19.73 -13.36 -7.21
CA ARG A 92 -20.42 -14.15 -8.23
C ARG A 92 -21.67 -14.83 -7.66
N ASP A 93 -21.61 -15.21 -6.39
CA ASP A 93 -22.55 -16.19 -5.84
C ASP A 93 -23.36 -15.64 -4.64
N SER A 94 -22.86 -14.61 -3.95
CA SER A 94 -23.46 -14.13 -2.71
C SER A 94 -23.76 -12.63 -2.75
N LYS A 95 -25.05 -12.28 -2.91
CA LYS A 95 -25.52 -10.90 -2.72
C LYS A 95 -25.49 -10.51 -1.25
N GLN A 96 -25.67 -11.46 -0.34
CA GLN A 96 -25.70 -11.19 1.10
C GLN A 96 -24.36 -10.65 1.62
N GLU A 97 -23.22 -11.21 1.17
CA GLU A 97 -21.90 -10.68 1.56
C GLU A 97 -21.67 -9.22 1.15
N LEU A 98 -22.22 -8.85 -0.03
CA LEU A 98 -22.16 -7.47 -0.50
C LEU A 98 -23.02 -6.53 0.35
N LEU A 99 -24.21 -6.99 0.74
CA LEU A 99 -25.13 -6.22 1.59
C LEU A 99 -24.56 -6.05 3.01
N ASP A 100 -23.97 -7.11 3.58
CA ASP A 100 -23.32 -7.06 4.90
C ASP A 100 -22.14 -6.07 4.91
N GLU A 101 -21.35 -6.07 3.84
CA GLU A 101 -20.25 -5.11 3.66
C GLU A 101 -20.76 -3.68 3.48
N LEU A 102 -21.80 -3.49 2.67
CA LEU A 102 -22.41 -2.19 2.46
C LEU A 102 -23.00 -1.60 3.75
N ASP A 103 -23.70 -2.41 4.55
CA ASP A 103 -24.21 -2.02 5.88
C ASP A 103 -23.05 -1.58 6.81
N ALA A 104 -21.95 -2.32 6.80
CA ALA A 104 -20.77 -1.97 7.54
C ALA A 104 -20.18 -0.61 7.08
N LEU A 105 -20.07 -0.41 5.78
CA LEU A 105 -19.54 0.83 5.19
C LEU A 105 -20.45 2.04 5.46
N GLN A 106 -21.78 1.85 5.44
CA GLN A 106 -22.74 2.89 5.82
C GLN A 106 -22.57 3.32 7.29
N LYS A 107 -22.36 2.36 8.20
CA LYS A 107 -22.03 2.67 9.62
C LYS A 107 -20.74 3.45 9.78
N LEU A 108 -19.84 3.35 8.82
CA LEU A 108 -18.57 4.09 8.78
C LEU A 108 -18.66 5.41 8.00
N ASN A 109 -19.87 5.80 7.54
CA ASN A 109 -20.10 6.98 6.69
C ASN A 109 -19.28 6.96 5.38
N SER A 110 -19.05 5.78 4.82
CA SER A 110 -18.41 5.63 3.51
C SER A 110 -19.40 5.97 2.40
N PRO A 111 -18.95 6.63 1.29
CA PRO A 111 -19.77 6.88 0.11
C PRO A 111 -19.95 5.64 -0.78
N ALA A 112 -19.60 4.46 -0.30
CA ALA A 112 -19.74 3.22 -1.06
C ALA A 112 -21.21 2.88 -1.33
N GLU A 113 -21.47 2.29 -2.48
CA GLU A 113 -22.82 1.94 -2.93
C GLU A 113 -22.89 0.56 -3.59
N LEU A 114 -24.09 0.00 -3.67
CA LEU A 114 -24.34 -1.26 -4.40
C LEU A 114 -24.40 -0.97 -5.90
N ALA A 115 -23.62 -1.72 -6.68
CA ALA A 115 -23.72 -1.79 -8.13
C ALA A 115 -24.30 -3.15 -8.53
N GLU A 116 -25.46 -3.17 -9.18
CA GLU A 116 -26.11 -4.42 -9.58
C GLU A 116 -25.60 -4.94 -10.92
N GLU A 117 -25.23 -4.04 -11.81
CA GLU A 117 -24.69 -4.38 -13.13
C GLU A 117 -23.24 -3.97 -13.29
N LEU A 118 -22.46 -4.84 -13.86
CA LEU A 118 -21.03 -4.63 -14.13
C LEU A 118 -20.72 -5.01 -15.58
N PRO A 119 -19.81 -4.29 -16.26
CA PRO A 119 -19.40 -4.62 -17.62
C PRO A 119 -18.42 -5.81 -17.64
N LEU A 120 -18.83 -6.92 -17.04
CA LEU A 120 -18.03 -8.15 -16.97
C LEU A 120 -18.58 -9.19 -17.94
N PRO A 121 -17.74 -10.05 -18.54
CA PRO A 121 -18.16 -11.07 -19.51
C PRO A 121 -18.83 -12.30 -18.86
N PHE A 122 -19.25 -12.19 -17.60
CA PHE A 122 -19.92 -13.24 -16.83
C PHE A 122 -20.89 -12.62 -15.82
N PRO A 123 -21.92 -13.36 -15.38
CA PRO A 123 -22.87 -12.87 -14.41
C PRO A 123 -22.25 -12.72 -13.01
N THR A 124 -22.75 -11.74 -12.26
CA THR A 124 -22.39 -11.48 -10.86
C THR A 124 -23.64 -11.29 -10.03
N ALA A 125 -23.55 -11.51 -8.73
CA ALA A 125 -24.59 -11.16 -7.77
C ALA A 125 -24.64 -9.65 -7.46
N GLY A 126 -23.72 -8.87 -8.04
CA GLY A 126 -23.52 -7.44 -7.82
C GLY A 126 -22.11 -7.12 -7.34
N ALA A 127 -21.89 -5.85 -6.98
CA ALA A 127 -20.64 -5.36 -6.41
C ALA A 127 -20.87 -4.24 -5.40
N VAL A 128 -19.88 -4.04 -4.53
CA VAL A 128 -19.73 -2.79 -3.78
C VAL A 128 -18.80 -1.87 -4.57
N ARG A 129 -19.30 -0.71 -4.96
CA ARG A 129 -18.57 0.35 -5.64
C ARG A 129 -18.02 1.34 -4.63
N PHE A 130 -16.74 1.65 -4.74
CA PHE A 130 -16.06 2.74 -4.04
C PHE A 130 -15.75 3.85 -5.05
N PRO A 131 -16.41 5.00 -4.97
CA PRO A 131 -16.12 6.13 -5.86
C PRO A 131 -14.78 6.77 -5.53
N ASP A 132 -14.28 7.59 -6.46
CA ASP A 132 -13.09 8.43 -6.28
C ASP A 132 -11.81 7.71 -5.84
N GLN A 133 -11.65 6.47 -6.23
CA GLN A 133 -10.41 5.76 -6.07
C GLN A 133 -9.44 6.14 -7.21
N ALA A 134 -8.29 5.48 -7.33
CA ALA A 134 -7.33 5.82 -8.37
C ALA A 134 -6.51 4.62 -8.86
N GLN A 135 -5.83 4.83 -9.98
CA GLN A 135 -4.77 3.97 -10.49
C GLN A 135 -3.64 4.82 -11.04
N PHE A 136 -2.44 4.24 -11.16
CA PHE A 136 -1.26 4.92 -11.68
C PHE A 136 -0.24 3.92 -12.21
N HIS A 137 0.81 4.39 -12.87
CA HIS A 137 1.92 3.56 -13.30
C HIS A 137 3.05 3.60 -12.24
N PRO A 138 3.19 2.55 -11.40
CA PRO A 138 4.08 2.59 -10.24
C PRO A 138 5.56 2.75 -10.60
N LEU A 139 6.01 2.21 -11.75
CA LEU A 139 7.40 2.36 -12.17
C LEU A 139 7.71 3.79 -12.63
N LYS A 140 6.79 4.44 -13.36
CA LYS A 140 6.94 5.86 -13.73
C LYS A 140 6.98 6.72 -12.47
N PHE A 141 6.07 6.51 -11.54
CA PHE A 141 6.02 7.22 -10.26
C PHE A 141 7.32 7.04 -9.46
N VAL A 142 7.77 5.79 -9.25
CA VAL A 142 9.00 5.56 -8.48
C VAL A 142 10.21 6.14 -9.18
N ARG A 143 10.31 6.05 -10.53
CA ARG A 143 11.40 6.67 -11.27
C ARG A 143 11.45 8.19 -11.06
N ALA A 144 10.30 8.86 -11.04
CA ALA A 144 10.24 10.29 -10.82
C ALA A 144 10.70 10.70 -9.41
N ILE A 145 10.29 9.96 -8.37
CA ILE A 145 10.67 10.29 -6.99
C ILE A 145 12.05 9.77 -6.58
N ALA A 146 12.61 8.79 -7.32
CA ALA A 146 13.86 8.12 -6.94
C ALA A 146 15.12 8.85 -7.45
N GLY A 147 14.99 9.81 -8.36
CA GLY A 147 16.13 10.46 -9.00
C GLY A 147 17.09 11.14 -8.02
N ASP A 148 16.55 11.70 -6.94
CA ASP A 148 17.32 12.46 -5.95
C ASP A 148 17.49 11.69 -4.63
N LEU A 149 17.11 10.39 -4.58
CA LEU A 149 17.22 9.61 -3.36
C LEU A 149 18.63 9.05 -3.13
N ASN A 150 19.07 9.08 -1.88
CA ASN A 150 20.34 8.46 -1.46
C ASN A 150 20.16 6.94 -1.34
N ILE A 151 20.23 6.23 -2.47
CA ILE A 151 20.00 4.78 -2.59
C ILE A 151 21.29 4.05 -2.91
N TYR A 152 21.56 3.01 -2.16
CA TYR A 152 22.62 2.03 -2.41
C TYR A 152 21.98 0.73 -2.89
N GLU A 153 21.96 0.52 -4.18
CA GLU A 153 21.52 -0.74 -4.81
C GLU A 153 22.57 -1.85 -4.60
N HIS A 154 22.20 -3.10 -4.82
CA HIS A 154 23.04 -4.27 -4.61
C HIS A 154 23.67 -4.34 -3.21
N THR A 155 23.02 -3.69 -2.23
CA THR A 155 23.47 -3.58 -0.87
C THR A 155 22.55 -4.36 0.05
N ARG A 156 22.79 -5.66 0.15
CA ARG A 156 22.00 -6.56 0.98
C ARG A 156 22.40 -6.48 2.44
N VAL A 157 21.46 -6.07 3.29
CA VAL A 157 21.64 -6.14 4.75
C VAL A 157 21.49 -7.59 5.20
N ARG A 158 22.46 -8.11 5.94
CA ARG A 158 22.51 -9.48 6.46
C ARG A 158 22.15 -9.55 7.94
N GLU A 159 22.54 -8.53 8.70
CA GLU A 159 22.38 -8.52 10.15
C GLU A 159 22.09 -7.09 10.64
N LEU A 160 21.29 -7.00 11.70
CA LEU A 160 21.09 -5.78 12.47
C LEU A 160 21.59 -6.00 13.91
N ALA A 161 22.46 -5.11 14.38
CA ALA A 161 22.98 -5.12 15.73
C ALA A 161 22.91 -3.70 16.32
N GLY A 162 21.91 -3.45 17.15
CA GLY A 162 21.62 -2.09 17.64
C GLY A 162 21.35 -1.12 16.49
N CYS A 163 22.16 -0.08 16.38
CA CYS A 163 22.10 0.94 15.33
C CYS A 163 23.02 0.65 14.12
N GLU A 164 23.51 -0.57 13.98
CA GLU A 164 24.33 -1.01 12.86
C GLU A 164 23.59 -1.97 11.95
N ALA A 165 23.64 -1.72 10.64
CA ALA A 165 23.22 -2.65 9.61
C ALA A 165 24.45 -3.18 8.87
N ARG A 166 24.71 -4.48 8.96
CA ARG A 166 25.83 -5.15 8.30
C ARG A 166 25.41 -5.66 6.93
N THR A 167 26.16 -5.29 5.93
CA THR A 167 25.95 -5.67 4.54
C THR A 167 27.08 -6.59 4.04
N ASP A 168 26.97 -7.10 2.82
CA ASP A 168 28.03 -7.89 2.18
C ASP A 168 29.31 -7.06 1.95
N THR A 169 29.21 -5.73 1.89
CA THR A 169 30.30 -4.82 1.50
C THR A 169 30.73 -3.84 2.58
N GLY A 170 30.00 -3.76 3.70
CA GLY A 170 30.33 -2.81 4.76
C GLY A 170 29.29 -2.73 5.87
N ILE A 171 29.42 -1.69 6.69
CA ILE A 171 28.53 -1.43 7.83
C ILE A 171 27.92 -0.04 7.67
N ILE A 172 26.59 0.04 7.78
CA ILE A 172 25.85 1.30 7.85
C ILE A 172 25.54 1.56 9.33
N ARG A 173 25.86 2.75 9.81
CA ARG A 173 25.50 3.22 11.15
C ARG A 173 24.49 4.33 11.07
N ALA A 174 23.44 4.27 11.88
CA ALA A 174 22.39 5.27 11.93
C ALA A 174 21.80 5.34 13.33
N GLU A 175 21.25 6.47 13.72
CA GLU A 175 20.53 6.61 14.99
C GLU A 175 19.25 5.76 15.04
N LYS A 176 18.61 5.60 13.87
CA LYS A 176 17.36 4.84 13.71
C LYS A 176 17.44 3.99 12.44
N ILE A 177 16.86 2.80 12.51
CA ILE A 177 16.76 1.88 11.37
C ILE A 177 15.30 1.57 11.11
N ILE A 178 14.85 1.84 9.90
CA ILE A 178 13.50 1.48 9.41
C ILE A 178 13.63 0.20 8.59
N VAL A 179 13.07 -0.90 9.10
CA VAL A 179 13.03 -2.17 8.38
C VAL A 179 11.79 -2.19 7.49
N ALA A 180 11.98 -1.99 6.20
CA ALA A 180 10.93 -1.91 5.20
C ALA A 180 11.03 -3.05 4.16
N THR A 181 11.41 -4.23 4.61
CA THR A 181 11.48 -5.45 3.81
C THR A 181 10.09 -6.09 3.70
N HIS A 182 9.82 -6.75 2.58
CA HIS A 182 8.53 -7.45 2.40
C HIS A 182 8.35 -8.57 3.44
N PHE A 183 9.42 -9.34 3.67
CA PHE A 183 9.51 -10.31 4.75
C PHE A 183 10.64 -9.91 5.69
N PRO A 184 10.44 -10.03 7.01
CA PRO A 184 11.48 -9.74 7.96
C PRO A 184 12.60 -10.78 7.85
N PHE A 185 13.80 -10.33 7.50
CA PHE A 185 15.00 -11.17 7.47
C PHE A 185 15.61 -11.38 8.85
N ILE A 186 15.13 -10.63 9.85
CA ILE A 186 15.58 -10.70 11.25
C ILE A 186 14.69 -11.62 12.10
N ASN A 187 14.25 -12.73 11.53
CA ASN A 187 13.40 -13.69 12.25
C ASN A 187 14.23 -14.53 13.23
N LYS A 188 14.54 -13.98 14.39
CA LYS A 188 15.34 -14.67 15.45
C LYS A 188 14.59 -15.82 16.13
N HIS A 189 13.27 -15.89 16.01
CA HIS A 189 12.45 -16.84 16.77
C HIS A 189 11.60 -17.79 15.90
N GLY A 190 11.79 -17.79 14.59
CA GLY A 190 11.01 -18.66 13.70
C GLY A 190 9.49 -18.38 13.69
N SER A 191 9.07 -17.19 14.13
CA SER A 191 7.65 -16.87 14.35
C SER A 191 6.94 -16.37 13.09
N TYR A 192 7.64 -16.22 11.98
CA TYR A 192 7.08 -15.79 10.72
C TYR A 192 6.92 -17.00 9.80
N PHE A 193 5.72 -17.50 9.74
CA PHE A 193 5.33 -18.54 8.78
C PHE A 193 4.90 -17.88 7.46
N LEU A 194 5.32 -18.46 6.36
CA LEU A 194 4.87 -18.13 5.01
C LEU A 194 3.55 -18.83 4.71
#